data_fa946c23d64b76cd060be2addebb6bb5
#
_entry.id   fa946c23d64b76cd060be2addebb6bb5
#
_cell.length_a   1.000
_cell.length_b   1.000
_cell.length_c   1.000
_cell.angle_alpha   90.00
_cell.angle_beta   90.00
_cell.angle_gamma   90.00
#
_symmetry.space_group_name_H-M   'P 1'
#
loop_
_entity.id
_entity.type
_entity.pdbx_description
1 polymer ?
#
loop_
_entity_poly.entity_id
_entity_poly.type
_entity_poly.pdbx_seq_one_letter_code
_entity_poly.pdbx_strand_id
1 'polypeptide(L)'
;MSVLSGEDMALKVLTKVNGKLRFLYRQGKYLNKRLRRMLCNTIIQPHFDYASSAWYPNLSVGLKKKLQIAQNKCVRYCLYLGNREGIRYKHFKEMNWLPISERVDQFIAVSVYKFSKGLAPVYMEDVFKKNPSLRCTRFSDESKLSIPNRNHNYGKNCLSYRGATIWNGLKARIKNSKSCNSFKHSVKSCFFENLKNKEDNARIT
;
A
#
# COMPACT_ATOMS: atom_id res chain seq x y z
N MET A 1 0.12 -28.42 9.16
CA MET A 1 0.65 -27.03 9.01
C MET A 1 -0.44 -26.07 9.41
N SER A 2 -0.29 -25.37 10.55
CA SER A 2 -1.25 -24.36 10.98
C SER A 2 -1.21 -23.19 10.00
N VAL A 3 -2.34 -22.89 9.38
CA VAL A 3 -2.48 -21.69 8.55
C VAL A 3 -2.32 -20.48 9.47
N LEU A 4 -1.23 -19.73 9.29
CA LEU A 4 -0.98 -18.52 10.07
C LEU A 4 -2.11 -17.52 9.82
N SER A 5 -2.75 -17.03 10.87
CA SER A 5 -3.74 -15.98 10.76
C SER A 5 -3.07 -14.68 10.28
N GLY A 6 -3.84 -13.77 9.67
CA GLY A 6 -3.31 -12.47 9.27
C GLY A 6 -2.72 -11.69 10.45
N GLU A 7 -3.28 -11.86 11.66
CA GLU A 7 -2.78 -11.24 12.89
C GLU A 7 -1.43 -11.80 13.33
N ASP A 8 -1.24 -13.13 13.25
CA ASP A 8 0.05 -13.78 13.54
C ASP A 8 1.14 -13.29 12.58
N MET A 9 0.79 -13.11 11.30
CA MET A 9 1.72 -12.52 10.31
C MET A 9 2.11 -11.09 10.70
N ALA A 10 1.15 -10.26 11.09
CA ALA A 10 1.42 -8.90 11.51
C ALA A 10 2.32 -8.84 12.75
N LEU A 11 2.10 -9.69 13.74
CA LEU A 11 2.93 -9.79 14.94
C LEU A 11 4.37 -10.24 14.60
N LYS A 12 4.52 -11.23 13.72
CA LYS A 12 5.84 -11.66 13.22
C LYS A 12 6.58 -10.54 12.48
N VAL A 13 5.87 -9.78 11.64
CA VAL A 13 6.44 -8.63 10.95
C VAL A 13 6.90 -7.58 11.95
N LEU A 14 6.08 -7.23 12.95
CA LEU A 14 6.44 -6.27 14.00
C LEU A 14 7.68 -6.69 14.77
N THR A 15 7.77 -7.95 15.18
CA THR A 15 8.93 -8.50 15.90
C THR A 15 10.19 -8.40 15.05
N LYS A 16 10.14 -8.84 13.78
CA LYS A 16 11.29 -8.79 12.87
C LYS A 16 11.73 -7.37 12.58
N VAL A 17 10.78 -6.46 12.30
CA VAL A 17 11.08 -5.06 12.01
C VAL A 17 11.70 -4.37 13.23
N ASN A 18 11.11 -4.53 14.42
CA ASN A 18 11.66 -3.91 15.64
C ASN A 18 13.04 -4.46 15.99
N GLY A 19 13.27 -5.77 15.82
CA GLY A 19 14.59 -6.38 16.05
C GLY A 19 15.65 -5.81 15.11
N LYS A 20 15.37 -5.76 13.81
CA LYS A 20 16.26 -5.20 12.80
C LYS A 20 16.51 -3.70 13.01
N LEU A 21 15.46 -2.96 13.36
CA LEU A 21 15.59 -1.53 13.62
C LEU A 21 16.47 -1.25 14.84
N ARG A 22 16.35 -2.04 15.93
CA ARG A 22 17.25 -1.95 17.10
C ARG A 22 18.70 -2.20 16.70
N PHE A 23 18.96 -3.19 15.85
CA PHE A 23 20.29 -3.45 15.33
C PHE A 23 20.81 -2.23 14.55
N LEU A 24 20.02 -1.68 13.64
CA LEU A 24 20.41 -0.51 12.84
C LEU A 24 20.65 0.74 13.71
N TYR A 25 19.91 0.95 14.79
CA TYR A 25 20.15 2.05 15.72
C TYR A 25 21.50 1.96 16.41
N ARG A 26 21.96 0.75 16.78
CA ARG A 26 23.29 0.56 17.38
C ARG A 26 24.41 0.95 16.41
N GLN A 27 24.25 0.65 15.14
CA GLN A 27 25.21 0.96 14.08
C GLN A 27 25.02 2.37 13.49
N GLY A 28 23.95 3.04 13.87
CA GLY A 28 23.51 4.30 13.26
C GLY A 28 24.54 5.43 13.34
N LYS A 29 25.41 5.43 14.36
CA LYS A 29 26.48 6.43 14.55
C LYS A 29 27.39 6.56 13.33
N TYR A 30 27.65 5.44 12.63
CA TYR A 30 28.58 5.35 11.50
C TYR A 30 27.90 5.44 10.12
N LEU A 31 26.57 5.55 10.08
CA LEU A 31 25.79 5.48 8.86
C LEU A 31 25.24 6.86 8.47
N ASN A 32 25.56 7.31 7.27
CA ASN A 32 24.95 8.51 6.71
C ASN A 32 23.49 8.25 6.25
N LYS A 33 22.75 9.31 5.95
CA LYS A 33 21.34 9.27 5.55
C LYS A 33 21.06 8.32 4.36
N ARG A 34 21.95 8.33 3.36
CA ARG A 34 21.83 7.47 2.17
C ARG A 34 21.94 5.99 2.53
N LEU A 35 22.93 5.62 3.34
CA LEU A 35 23.12 4.24 3.78
C LEU A 35 21.99 3.76 4.70
N ARG A 36 21.53 4.60 5.64
CA ARG A 36 20.37 4.26 6.49
C ARG A 36 19.14 3.96 5.65
N ARG A 37 18.83 4.80 4.64
CA ARG A 37 17.72 4.59 3.73
C ARG A 37 17.89 3.30 2.91
N MET A 38 19.08 3.04 2.40
CA MET A 38 19.38 1.81 1.65
C MET A 38 19.16 0.57 2.51
N LEU A 39 19.70 0.55 3.73
CA LEU A 39 19.53 -0.56 4.68
C LEU A 39 18.05 -0.76 5.06
N CYS A 40 17.31 0.30 5.32
CA CYS A 40 15.88 0.17 5.60
C CYS A 40 15.11 -0.37 4.40
N ASN A 41 15.44 0.04 3.17
CA ASN A 41 14.81 -0.48 1.96
C ASN A 41 15.11 -1.96 1.72
N THR A 42 16.31 -2.42 2.03
CA THR A 42 16.73 -3.81 1.74
C THR A 42 16.40 -4.78 2.87
N ILE A 43 16.50 -4.34 4.12
CA ILE A 43 16.40 -5.23 5.27
C ILE A 43 15.03 -5.16 5.95
N ILE A 44 14.38 -3.99 5.98
CA ILE A 44 13.14 -3.76 6.73
C ILE A 44 11.92 -3.74 5.80
N GLN A 45 11.96 -2.94 4.74
CA GLN A 45 10.80 -2.73 3.85
C GLN A 45 10.21 -4.03 3.29
N PRO A 46 11.00 -5.06 2.91
CA PRO A 46 10.46 -6.33 2.42
C PRO A 46 9.55 -7.05 3.41
N HIS A 47 9.73 -6.85 4.73
CA HIS A 47 8.84 -7.45 5.72
C HIS A 47 7.44 -6.83 5.72
N PHE A 48 7.34 -5.52 5.46
CA PHE A 48 6.04 -4.86 5.28
C PHE A 48 5.39 -5.24 3.95
N ASP A 49 6.19 -5.47 2.91
CA ASP A 49 5.71 -5.70 1.54
C ASP A 49 5.28 -7.16 1.31
N TYR A 50 5.90 -8.13 2.01
CA TYR A 50 5.67 -9.56 1.77
C TYR A 50 4.20 -9.95 1.96
N ALA A 51 3.57 -10.37 0.88
CA ALA A 51 2.16 -10.81 0.83
C ALA A 51 1.16 -9.86 1.53
N SER A 52 1.51 -8.58 1.67
CA SER A 52 0.74 -7.60 2.47
C SER A 52 -0.66 -7.38 1.94
N SER A 53 -0.90 -7.52 0.64
CA SER A 53 -2.23 -7.45 0.04
C SER A 53 -3.19 -8.56 0.52
N ALA A 54 -2.65 -9.69 1.00
CA ALA A 54 -3.45 -10.80 1.49
C ALA A 54 -3.84 -10.65 2.97
N TRP A 55 -2.90 -10.25 3.83
CA TRP A 55 -3.14 -10.25 5.28
C TRP A 55 -3.48 -8.88 5.87
N TYR A 56 -2.94 -7.77 5.32
CA TYR A 56 -3.11 -6.44 5.89
C TYR A 56 -4.55 -5.91 5.88
N PRO A 57 -5.36 -6.08 4.82
CA PRO A 57 -6.70 -5.50 4.76
C PRO A 57 -7.61 -5.94 5.92
N ASN A 58 -7.49 -7.19 6.36
CA ASN A 58 -8.34 -7.80 7.39
C ASN A 58 -7.82 -7.62 8.83
N LEU A 59 -6.69 -6.92 9.02
CA LEU A 59 -6.18 -6.64 10.37
C LEU A 59 -7.08 -5.71 11.15
N SER A 60 -7.07 -5.89 12.47
CA SER A 60 -7.65 -4.95 13.42
C SER A 60 -7.00 -3.56 13.31
N VAL A 61 -7.77 -2.52 13.63
CA VAL A 61 -7.29 -1.12 13.61
C VAL A 61 -6.05 -0.95 14.51
N GLY A 62 -6.04 -1.65 15.65
CA GLY A 62 -4.90 -1.61 16.57
C GLY A 62 -3.61 -2.14 15.96
N LEU A 63 -3.66 -3.27 15.23
CA LEU A 63 -2.49 -3.84 14.55
C LEU A 63 -2.03 -2.97 13.38
N LYS A 64 -2.94 -2.41 12.59
CA LYS A 64 -2.62 -1.44 11.54
C LYS A 64 -1.88 -0.23 12.09
N LYS A 65 -2.34 0.33 13.22
CA LYS A 65 -1.64 1.43 13.93
C LYS A 65 -0.25 1.00 14.41
N LYS A 66 -0.09 -0.19 15.01
CA LYS A 66 1.22 -0.68 15.45
C LYS A 66 2.21 -0.83 14.29
N LEU A 67 1.77 -1.35 13.15
CA LEU A 67 2.60 -1.45 11.94
C LEU A 67 3.01 -0.06 11.42
N GLN A 68 2.07 0.88 11.35
CA GLN A 68 2.38 2.25 10.93
C GLN A 68 3.37 2.95 11.87
N ILE A 69 3.24 2.75 13.20
CA ILE A 69 4.20 3.24 14.18
C ILE A 69 5.60 2.65 13.94
N ALA A 70 5.69 1.36 13.63
CA ALA A 70 6.96 0.72 13.31
C ALA A 70 7.59 1.31 12.04
N GLN A 71 6.80 1.56 10.98
CA GLN A 71 7.28 2.26 9.78
C GLN A 71 7.74 3.70 10.10
N ASN A 72 6.99 4.43 10.92
CA ASN A 72 7.35 5.79 11.33
C ASN A 72 8.68 5.82 12.08
N LYS A 73 8.98 4.80 12.91
CA LYS A 73 10.30 4.66 13.55
C LYS A 73 11.42 4.50 12.51
N CYS A 74 11.16 3.74 11.43
CA CYS A 74 12.13 3.62 10.33
C CYS A 74 12.37 4.95 9.62
N VAL A 75 11.30 5.74 9.39
CA VAL A 75 11.43 7.08 8.81
C VAL A 75 12.27 8.00 9.71
N ARG A 76 11.99 8.01 11.03
CA ARG A 76 12.77 8.79 12.00
C ARG A 76 14.25 8.40 11.96
N TYR A 77 14.53 7.10 11.97
CA TYR A 77 15.91 6.60 11.88
C TYR A 77 16.64 7.09 10.62
N CYS A 78 15.98 7.04 9.47
CA CYS A 78 16.57 7.44 8.20
C CYS A 78 16.80 8.94 8.09
N LEU A 79 15.90 9.75 8.65
CA LEU A 79 15.91 11.21 8.53
C LEU A 79 16.55 11.93 9.73
N TYR A 80 17.05 11.21 10.71
CA TYR A 80 17.61 11.75 11.98
C TYR A 80 16.58 12.59 12.76
N LEU A 81 15.31 12.21 12.70
CA LEU A 81 14.25 12.95 13.40
C LEU A 81 14.16 12.52 14.87
N GLY A 82 13.84 13.48 15.72
CA GLY A 82 13.60 13.23 17.13
C GLY A 82 12.36 12.35 17.40
N ASN A 83 12.34 11.68 18.55
CA ASN A 83 11.24 10.79 18.94
C ASN A 83 9.89 11.51 19.06
N ARG A 84 9.89 12.79 19.40
CA ARG A 84 8.69 13.62 19.56
C ARG A 84 8.23 14.27 18.27
N GLU A 85 9.04 14.23 17.22
CA GLU A 85 8.69 14.85 15.94
C GLU A 85 7.61 14.05 15.22
N GLY A 86 6.52 14.71 14.85
CA GLY A 86 5.42 14.11 14.10
C GLY A 86 5.83 13.73 12.68
N ILE A 87 5.57 12.48 12.29
CA ILE A 87 5.82 12.06 10.90
C ILE A 87 4.66 12.53 10.03
N ARG A 88 4.98 13.28 8.97
CA ARG A 88 4.02 13.89 8.03
C ARG A 88 4.32 13.44 6.61
N TYR A 89 3.42 13.79 5.67
CA TYR A 89 3.56 13.56 4.24
C TYR A 89 4.95 13.94 3.69
N LYS A 90 5.52 15.11 4.07
CA LYS A 90 6.83 15.56 3.61
C LYS A 90 7.94 14.53 3.84
N HIS A 91 7.93 13.84 4.98
CA HIS A 91 8.94 12.84 5.34
C HIS A 91 8.79 11.56 4.50
N PHE A 92 7.56 11.13 4.26
CA PHE A 92 7.28 10.01 3.36
C PHE A 92 7.68 10.32 1.92
N LYS A 93 7.40 11.53 1.44
CA LYS A 93 7.81 11.98 0.10
C LYS A 93 9.32 12.01 -0.04
N GLU A 94 10.05 12.54 0.95
CA GLU A 94 11.51 12.58 0.99
C GLU A 94 12.12 11.19 0.95
N MET A 95 11.54 10.24 1.68
CA MET A 95 11.95 8.83 1.65
C MET A 95 11.52 8.12 0.37
N ASN A 96 10.65 8.71 -0.42
CA ASN A 96 9.95 8.07 -1.52
C ASN A 96 9.21 6.79 -1.06
N TRP A 97 8.64 6.82 0.13
CA TRP A 97 7.84 5.74 0.71
C TRP A 97 6.38 6.15 0.78
N LEU A 98 5.49 5.17 0.63
CA LEU A 98 4.09 5.34 0.99
C LEU A 98 3.87 4.79 2.42
N PRO A 99 2.93 5.35 3.20
CA PRO A 99 2.42 4.68 4.39
C PRO A 99 1.93 3.28 4.05
N ILE A 100 1.88 2.38 5.06
CA ILE A 100 1.62 0.96 4.79
C ILE A 100 0.27 0.75 4.09
N SER A 101 -0.77 1.48 4.47
CA SER A 101 -2.10 1.30 3.86
C SER A 101 -2.09 1.63 2.37
N GLU A 102 -1.52 2.78 2.01
CA GLU A 102 -1.40 3.23 0.62
C GLU A 102 -0.43 2.35 -0.18
N ARG A 103 0.58 1.80 0.49
CA ARG A 103 1.51 0.85 -0.11
C ARG A 103 0.82 -0.45 -0.48
N VAL A 104 -0.02 -0.98 0.41
CA VAL A 104 -0.84 -2.17 0.14
C VAL A 104 -1.82 -1.91 -0.99
N ASP A 105 -2.48 -0.75 -1.00
CA ASP A 105 -3.38 -0.36 -2.08
C ASP A 105 -2.65 -0.22 -3.41
N GLN A 106 -1.40 0.24 -3.41
CA GLN A 106 -0.56 0.24 -4.61
C GLN A 106 -0.32 -1.17 -5.14
N PHE A 107 -0.02 -2.15 -4.27
CA PHE A 107 0.15 -3.54 -4.71
C PHE A 107 -1.13 -4.12 -5.28
N ILE A 108 -2.27 -3.87 -4.65
CA ILE A 108 -3.57 -4.29 -5.15
C ILE A 108 -3.86 -3.65 -6.52
N ALA A 109 -3.64 -2.34 -6.66
CA ALA A 109 -3.81 -1.64 -7.94
C ALA A 109 -2.94 -2.22 -9.06
N VAL A 110 -1.68 -2.58 -8.75
CA VAL A 110 -0.76 -3.22 -9.71
C VAL A 110 -1.26 -4.60 -10.11
N SER A 111 -1.83 -5.38 -9.20
CA SER A 111 -2.42 -6.68 -9.52
C SER A 111 -3.61 -6.55 -10.47
N VAL A 112 -4.47 -5.55 -10.24
CA VAL A 112 -5.60 -5.24 -11.14
C VAL A 112 -5.10 -4.76 -12.50
N TYR A 113 -4.07 -3.91 -12.53
CA TYR A 113 -3.48 -3.47 -13.80
C TYR A 113 -2.95 -4.65 -14.62
N LYS A 114 -2.22 -5.58 -13.99
CA LYS A 114 -1.72 -6.79 -14.66
C LYS A 114 -2.88 -7.62 -15.21
N PHE A 115 -3.96 -7.78 -14.43
CA PHE A 115 -5.18 -8.43 -14.92
C PHE A 115 -5.76 -7.71 -16.15
N SER A 116 -5.94 -6.40 -16.08
CA SER A 116 -6.53 -5.62 -17.19
C SER A 116 -5.72 -5.67 -18.48
N LYS A 117 -4.41 -5.94 -18.39
CA LYS A 117 -3.48 -6.07 -19.54
C LYS A 117 -3.22 -7.53 -19.97
N GLY A 118 -3.93 -8.51 -19.39
CA GLY A 118 -3.70 -9.93 -19.71
C GLY A 118 -2.35 -10.47 -19.22
N LEU A 119 -1.71 -9.78 -18.27
CA LEU A 119 -0.41 -10.18 -17.69
C LEU A 119 -0.56 -10.95 -16.38
N ALA A 120 -1.79 -11.23 -15.96
CA ALA A 120 -2.11 -11.96 -14.74
C ALA A 120 -2.38 -13.43 -15.05
N PRO A 121 -2.18 -14.34 -14.07
CA PRO A 121 -2.59 -15.73 -14.21
C PRO A 121 -4.11 -15.87 -14.44
N VAL A 122 -4.52 -16.93 -15.14
CA VAL A 122 -5.92 -17.18 -15.56
C VAL A 122 -6.92 -17.15 -14.38
N TYR A 123 -6.53 -17.67 -13.21
CA TYR A 123 -7.42 -17.65 -12.03
C TYR A 123 -7.81 -16.25 -11.55
N MET A 124 -7.14 -15.21 -12.00
CA MET A 124 -7.51 -13.82 -11.67
C MET A 124 -8.78 -13.37 -12.40
N GLU A 125 -9.20 -14.05 -13.46
CA GLU A 125 -10.46 -13.78 -14.17
C GLU A 125 -11.67 -14.08 -13.29
N ASP A 126 -11.56 -15.05 -12.39
CA ASP A 126 -12.60 -15.34 -11.40
C ASP A 126 -12.69 -14.27 -10.31
N VAL A 127 -11.57 -13.60 -10.04
CA VAL A 127 -11.48 -12.57 -8.99
C VAL A 127 -12.00 -11.22 -9.49
N PHE A 128 -11.67 -10.82 -10.72
CA PHE A 128 -12.02 -9.53 -11.28
C PHE A 128 -12.91 -9.70 -12.52
N LYS A 129 -14.14 -9.28 -12.40
CA LYS A 129 -15.11 -9.30 -13.51
C LYS A 129 -15.21 -7.91 -14.13
N LYS A 130 -15.10 -7.83 -15.46
CA LYS A 130 -15.44 -6.59 -16.17
C LYS A 130 -16.91 -6.30 -15.96
N ASN A 131 -17.26 -5.03 -15.82
CA ASN A 131 -18.68 -4.67 -15.68
C ASN A 131 -19.37 -4.92 -17.03
N PRO A 132 -20.33 -5.84 -17.12
CA PRO A 132 -21.13 -6.01 -18.32
C PRO A 132 -22.19 -4.90 -18.39
N SER A 133 -21.76 -3.65 -18.47
CA SER A 133 -22.70 -2.52 -18.62
C SER A 133 -23.44 -2.70 -19.93
N LEU A 134 -24.64 -3.28 -19.86
CA LEU A 134 -25.58 -3.52 -20.95
C LEU A 134 -26.15 -2.22 -21.57
N ARG A 135 -25.82 -1.06 -21.03
CA ARG A 135 -26.19 0.24 -21.58
C ARG A 135 -24.94 1.03 -21.91
N CYS A 136 -24.63 1.08 -23.19
CA CYS A 136 -23.64 1.96 -23.77
C CYS A 136 -24.15 3.41 -23.61
N THR A 137 -23.97 4.00 -22.44
CA THR A 137 -24.19 5.43 -22.25
C THR A 137 -22.94 6.16 -22.68
N ARG A 138 -23.07 7.38 -23.18
CA ARG A 138 -21.94 8.25 -23.65
C ARG A 138 -20.83 8.44 -22.61
N PHE A 139 -21.07 8.03 -21.35
CA PHE A 139 -20.15 8.10 -20.20
C PHE A 139 -19.81 6.73 -19.61
N SER A 140 -20.12 5.60 -20.28
CA SER A 140 -19.73 4.28 -19.81
C SER A 140 -18.23 4.10 -19.96
N ASP A 141 -17.50 4.15 -18.86
CA ASP A 141 -16.06 3.82 -18.80
C ASP A 141 -15.94 2.29 -18.87
N GLU A 142 -15.70 1.75 -20.09
CA GLU A 142 -15.50 0.32 -20.35
C GLU A 142 -14.36 -0.30 -19.52
N SER A 143 -13.51 0.53 -18.95
CA SER A 143 -12.43 0.10 -18.08
C SER A 143 -12.85 -0.21 -16.64
N LYS A 144 -14.13 0.02 -16.27
CA LYS A 144 -14.61 -0.23 -14.91
C LYS A 144 -14.78 -1.71 -14.63
N LEU A 145 -14.41 -2.10 -13.42
CA LEU A 145 -14.64 -3.44 -12.89
C LEU A 145 -15.94 -3.49 -12.09
N SER A 146 -16.61 -4.63 -12.17
CA SER A 146 -17.78 -4.92 -11.33
C SER A 146 -17.35 -5.00 -9.86
N ILE A 147 -18.01 -4.23 -8.99
CA ILE A 147 -17.81 -4.32 -7.56
C ILE A 147 -18.79 -5.35 -7.00
N PRO A 148 -18.31 -6.48 -6.45
CA PRO A 148 -19.21 -7.49 -5.89
C PRO A 148 -19.95 -6.92 -4.69
N ASN A 149 -21.26 -7.17 -4.61
CA ASN A 149 -22.06 -6.77 -3.45
C ASN A 149 -21.60 -7.55 -2.20
N ARG A 150 -21.15 -6.87 -1.15
CA ARG A 150 -20.68 -7.45 0.11
C ARG A 150 -21.24 -6.69 1.30
N ASN A 151 -21.98 -7.37 2.14
CA ASN A 151 -22.64 -6.76 3.31
C ASN A 151 -21.72 -6.63 4.52
N HIS A 152 -20.69 -7.47 4.64
CA HIS A 152 -19.79 -7.50 5.79
C HIS A 152 -18.43 -6.85 5.48
N ASN A 153 -17.84 -6.22 6.48
CA ASN A 153 -16.53 -5.56 6.38
C ASN A 153 -15.41 -6.51 5.93
N TYR A 154 -15.45 -7.78 6.34
CA TYR A 154 -14.51 -8.79 5.89
C TYR A 154 -14.58 -8.97 4.37
N GLY A 155 -15.77 -9.05 3.81
CA GLY A 155 -15.97 -9.14 2.36
C GLY A 155 -15.53 -7.89 1.60
N LYS A 156 -15.65 -6.70 2.19
CA LYS A 156 -15.18 -5.43 1.60
C LYS A 156 -13.64 -5.31 1.61
N ASN A 157 -12.95 -6.08 2.43
CA ASN A 157 -11.50 -6.14 2.48
C ASN A 157 -10.91 -7.20 1.52
N CYS A 158 -11.73 -8.03 0.88
CA CYS A 158 -11.23 -9.01 -0.08
C CYS A 158 -10.66 -8.33 -1.34
N LEU A 159 -9.76 -9.05 -2.01
CA LEU A 159 -9.06 -8.53 -3.18
C LEU A 159 -10.00 -8.11 -4.30
N SER A 160 -11.09 -8.86 -4.55
CA SER A 160 -12.08 -8.56 -5.59
C SER A 160 -12.82 -7.24 -5.35
N TYR A 161 -13.26 -6.99 -4.12
CA TYR A 161 -13.98 -5.76 -3.77
C TYR A 161 -13.02 -4.56 -3.72
N ARG A 162 -11.95 -4.68 -2.94
CA ARG A 162 -10.99 -3.59 -2.73
C ARG A 162 -10.25 -3.24 -4.03
N GLY A 163 -9.87 -4.25 -4.82
CA GLY A 163 -9.22 -4.05 -6.11
C GLY A 163 -10.11 -3.32 -7.11
N ALA A 164 -11.37 -3.74 -7.24
CA ALA A 164 -12.33 -3.06 -8.11
C ALA A 164 -12.60 -1.61 -7.64
N THR A 165 -12.73 -1.38 -6.33
CA THR A 165 -12.95 -0.04 -5.77
C THR A 165 -11.77 0.89 -6.04
N ILE A 166 -10.53 0.43 -5.76
CA ILE A 166 -9.31 1.21 -6.03
C ILE A 166 -9.20 1.50 -7.52
N TRP A 167 -9.37 0.48 -8.37
CA TRP A 167 -9.27 0.61 -9.82
C TRP A 167 -10.27 1.61 -10.38
N ASN A 168 -11.53 1.51 -9.98
CA ASN A 168 -12.57 2.40 -10.45
C ASN A 168 -12.35 3.86 -10.02
N GLY A 169 -11.69 4.09 -8.89
CA GLY A 169 -11.29 5.41 -8.42
C GLY A 169 -10.07 6.02 -9.12
N LEU A 170 -9.34 5.24 -9.93
CA LEU A 170 -8.18 5.78 -10.67
C LEU A 170 -8.63 6.54 -11.91
N LYS A 171 -7.93 7.65 -12.21
CA LYS A 171 -8.12 8.44 -13.44
C LYS A 171 -7.79 7.58 -14.68
N ALA A 172 -8.52 7.77 -15.77
CA ALA A 172 -8.32 7.04 -17.03
C ALA A 172 -6.86 7.13 -17.55
N ARG A 173 -6.22 8.30 -17.40
CA ARG A 173 -4.80 8.50 -17.77
C ARG A 173 -3.87 7.50 -17.06
N ILE A 174 -4.14 7.16 -15.79
CA ILE A 174 -3.33 6.21 -15.02
C ILE A 174 -3.59 4.79 -15.51
N LYS A 175 -4.86 4.40 -15.71
CA LYS A 175 -5.27 3.08 -16.20
C LYS A 175 -4.66 2.76 -17.57
N ASN A 176 -4.50 3.77 -18.43
CA ASN A 176 -3.95 3.65 -19.79
C ASN A 176 -2.42 3.74 -19.87
N SER A 177 -1.72 3.56 -18.74
CA SER A 177 -0.26 3.53 -18.73
C SER A 177 0.29 2.44 -19.66
N LYS A 178 1.37 2.75 -20.40
CA LYS A 178 1.96 1.84 -21.39
C LYS A 178 2.69 0.65 -20.78
N SER A 179 3.24 0.80 -19.57
CA SER A 179 4.00 -0.24 -18.88
C SER A 179 3.63 -0.36 -17.42
N CYS A 180 3.88 -1.53 -16.81
CA CYS A 180 3.65 -1.76 -15.40
C CYS A 180 4.49 -0.81 -14.52
N ASN A 181 5.70 -0.45 -14.94
CA ASN A 181 6.54 0.49 -14.20
C ASN A 181 5.99 1.92 -14.26
N SER A 182 5.55 2.37 -15.44
CA SER A 182 4.88 3.66 -15.60
C SER A 182 3.62 3.73 -14.75
N PHE A 183 2.81 2.66 -14.76
CA PHE A 183 1.62 2.55 -13.91
C PHE A 183 1.95 2.65 -12.41
N LYS A 184 2.96 1.90 -11.93
CA LYS A 184 3.41 1.97 -10.52
C LYS A 184 3.80 3.38 -10.11
N HIS A 185 4.52 4.11 -10.97
CA HIS A 185 4.91 5.49 -10.73
C HIS A 185 3.70 6.42 -10.67
N SER A 186 2.79 6.32 -11.64
CA SER A 186 1.60 7.17 -11.72
C SER A 186 0.66 6.97 -10.55
N VAL A 187 0.42 5.71 -10.14
CA VAL A 187 -0.39 5.38 -8.95
C VAL A 187 0.26 5.90 -7.68
N LYS A 188 1.58 5.75 -7.55
CA LYS A 188 2.31 6.26 -6.39
C LYS A 188 2.21 7.78 -6.28
N SER A 189 2.35 8.50 -7.38
CA SER A 189 2.18 9.96 -7.43
C SER A 189 0.76 10.37 -7.04
N CYS A 190 -0.25 9.66 -7.53
CA CYS A 190 -1.65 9.90 -7.17
C CYS A 190 -1.89 9.69 -5.66
N PHE A 191 -1.33 8.65 -5.06
CA PHE A 191 -1.45 8.43 -3.62
C PHE A 191 -0.72 9.50 -2.80
N PHE A 192 0.42 10.00 -3.27
CA PHE A 192 1.09 11.14 -2.63
C PHE A 192 0.24 12.43 -2.70
N GLU A 193 -0.42 12.71 -3.82
CA GLU A 193 -1.34 13.86 -3.94
C GLU A 193 -2.50 13.72 -2.94
N ASN A 194 -3.10 12.53 -2.87
CA ASN A 194 -4.20 12.27 -1.93
C ASN A 194 -3.76 12.42 -0.47
N LEU A 195 -2.55 11.98 -0.10
CA LEU A 195 -2.00 12.14 1.24
C LEU A 195 -1.78 13.63 1.59
N LYS A 196 -1.25 14.39 0.63
CA LYS A 196 -1.07 15.84 0.80
C LYS A 196 -2.42 16.52 1.08
N ASN A 197 -3.41 16.26 0.25
CA ASN A 197 -4.75 16.84 0.38
C ASN A 197 -5.40 16.47 1.72
N LYS A 198 -5.22 15.23 2.22
CA LYS A 198 -5.71 14.82 3.54
C LYS A 198 -5.05 15.59 4.67
N GLU A 199 -3.73 15.84 4.61
CA GLU A 199 -3.03 16.63 5.63
C GLU A 199 -3.44 18.11 5.58
N ASP A 200 -3.61 18.68 4.40
CA ASP A 200 -4.01 20.06 4.23
C ASP A 200 -5.44 20.28 4.76
N ASN A 201 -6.38 19.37 4.47
CA ASN A 201 -7.74 19.42 5.02
C ASN A 201 -7.78 19.26 6.55
N ALA A 202 -6.94 18.39 7.12
CA ALA A 202 -6.86 18.18 8.57
C ALA A 202 -6.24 19.37 9.35
N ARG A 203 -5.72 20.39 8.66
CA ARG A 203 -5.21 21.63 9.28
C ARG A 203 -6.23 22.76 9.27
N ILE A 204 -7.27 22.64 8.45
CA ILE A 204 -8.31 23.65 8.27
C ILE A 204 -9.48 23.41 9.24
N THR A 205 -9.62 22.17 9.75
CA THR A 205 -10.59 21.77 10.78
C THR A 205 -9.96 21.80 12.17
#